data_2d56ab7271d932791d76981a71169318
#
_entry.id   2d56ab7271d932791d76981a71169318
#
_cell.length_a   1.000
_cell.length_b   1.000
_cell.length_c   1.000
_cell.angle_alpha   90.00
_cell.angle_beta   90.00
_cell.angle_gamma   90.00
#
_symmetry.space_group_name_H-M   'P 1'
#
loop_
_entity.id
_entity.type
_entity.pdbx_description
1 polymer ?
#
loop_
_entity_poly.entity_id
_entity_poly.type
_entity_poly.pdbx_seq_one_letter_code
_entity_poly.pdbx_strand_id
1 'polypeptide(L)'
;MCIRDSKDIFVLVRTSNPSSSELQELELASGERVYEHVADLVEGWGAETIGANGYSRVGAVVGATHPEEGKALRARMPHTFFLVPGYGAQGGTAQGVAGMFDKDGMGALVNSSRGIIGAWKKSGKYSESMSADDALDLVAESAREAAKDMRDNLRAVLP
;
A
#
# COMPACT_ATOMS: atom_id res chain seq x y z
N MET A 1 28.60 3.19 0.48
CA MET A 1 27.76 2.47 -0.50
C MET A 1 26.41 3.15 -0.53
N CYS A 2 26.08 3.81 -1.61
CA CYS A 2 24.79 4.50 -1.74
C CYS A 2 23.74 3.48 -2.15
N ILE A 3 22.77 3.21 -1.29
CA ILE A 3 21.62 2.30 -1.59
C ILE A 3 20.91 2.77 -2.87
N ARG A 4 20.89 4.08 -3.14
CA ARG A 4 20.31 4.71 -4.34
C ARG A 4 20.89 4.21 -5.67
N ASP A 5 22.13 3.70 -5.67
CA ASP A 5 22.84 3.44 -6.93
C ASP A 5 22.38 2.15 -7.62
N SER A 6 21.81 1.20 -6.87
CA SER A 6 21.44 -0.12 -7.41
C SER A 6 20.19 -0.77 -6.78
N LYS A 7 19.57 -0.15 -5.78
CA LYS A 7 18.41 -0.69 -5.05
C LYS A 7 17.34 0.38 -4.88
N ASP A 8 16.09 -0.06 -4.91
CA ASP A 8 14.95 0.77 -4.58
C ASP A 8 14.58 0.54 -3.11
N ILE A 9 14.00 1.56 -2.46
CA ILE A 9 13.58 1.48 -1.06
C ILE A 9 12.17 2.02 -0.89
N PHE A 10 11.47 1.55 0.14
CA PHE A 10 10.23 2.14 0.62
C PHE A 10 10.43 2.70 2.03
N VAL A 11 10.09 3.98 2.21
CA VAL A 11 10.16 4.68 3.50
C VAL A 11 8.78 4.68 4.14
N LEU A 12 8.70 4.44 5.44
CA LEU A 12 7.45 4.55 6.19
C LEU A 12 7.06 6.02 6.33
N VAL A 13 5.98 6.43 5.67
CA VAL A 13 5.44 7.79 5.74
C VAL A 13 4.18 7.82 6.61
N ARG A 14 3.13 7.09 6.24
CA ARG A 14 1.89 7.02 7.02
C ARG A 14 1.46 5.57 7.13
N THR A 15 1.53 5.02 8.32
CA THR A 15 1.27 3.60 8.56
C THR A 15 -0.14 3.35 9.09
N SER A 16 -0.66 2.14 8.89
CA SER A 16 -2.05 1.77 9.23
C SER A 16 -2.25 1.27 10.66
N ASN A 17 -1.19 1.16 11.47
CA ASN A 17 -1.30 0.71 12.86
C ASN A 17 -1.90 1.81 13.76
N PRO A 18 -2.74 1.47 14.75
CA PRO A 18 -3.41 2.46 15.60
C PRO A 18 -2.47 3.42 16.33
N SER A 19 -1.30 2.93 16.78
CA SER A 19 -0.31 3.75 17.49
C SER A 19 0.52 4.68 16.58
N SER A 20 0.28 4.68 15.27
CA SER A 20 1.00 5.55 14.34
C SER A 20 0.82 7.04 14.66
N SER A 21 -0.34 7.41 15.21
CA SER A 21 -0.65 8.79 15.61
C SER A 21 0.27 9.32 16.72
N GLU A 22 0.80 8.45 17.58
CA GLU A 22 1.69 8.85 18.69
C GLU A 22 2.97 9.57 18.21
N LEU A 23 3.42 9.25 17.00
CA LEU A 23 4.60 9.88 16.39
C LEU A 23 4.24 10.63 15.10
N GLN A 24 3.49 10.01 14.20
CA GLN A 24 3.31 10.53 12.85
C GLN A 24 2.42 11.77 12.79
N GLU A 25 1.51 11.93 13.76
CA GLU A 25 0.59 13.08 13.84
C GLU A 25 1.10 14.20 14.76
N LEU A 26 2.29 14.08 15.33
CA LEU A 26 2.89 15.17 16.09
C LEU A 26 3.08 16.39 15.20
N GLU A 27 2.71 17.55 15.72
CA GLU A 27 2.87 18.83 15.03
C GLU A 27 4.29 19.37 15.23
N LEU A 28 4.92 19.75 14.15
CA LEU A 28 6.23 20.40 14.14
C LEU A 28 6.06 21.90 14.40
N ALA A 29 7.14 22.58 14.75
CA ALA A 29 7.15 24.04 14.93
C ALA A 29 6.74 24.83 13.66
N SER A 30 6.80 24.19 12.49
CA SER A 30 6.30 24.73 11.21
C SER A 30 4.78 24.67 11.06
N GLY A 31 4.07 23.95 11.94
CA GLY A 31 2.65 23.63 11.81
C GLY A 31 2.37 22.38 10.96
N GLU A 32 3.38 21.76 10.38
CA GLU A 32 3.25 20.49 9.65
C GLU A 32 3.22 19.30 10.63
N ARG A 33 2.60 18.21 10.22
CA ARG A 33 2.73 16.94 10.93
C ARG A 33 3.99 16.20 10.51
N VAL A 34 4.50 15.35 11.40
CA VAL A 34 5.72 14.56 11.13
C VAL A 34 5.60 13.76 9.83
N TYR A 35 4.46 13.09 9.57
CA TYR A 35 4.29 12.30 8.34
C TYR A 35 4.32 13.16 7.08
N GLU A 36 3.86 14.40 7.13
CA GLU A 36 3.88 15.34 6.00
C GLU A 36 5.31 15.80 5.69
N HIS A 37 6.07 16.13 6.75
CA HIS A 37 7.48 16.46 6.59
C HIS A 37 8.31 15.29 6.04
N VAL A 38 8.06 14.06 6.53
CA VAL A 38 8.72 12.86 6.01
C VAL A 38 8.36 12.65 4.53
N ALA A 39 7.12 12.95 4.11
CA ALA A 39 6.73 12.86 2.71
C ALA A 39 7.57 13.78 1.81
N ASP A 40 7.80 15.05 2.22
CA ASP A 40 8.64 15.98 1.47
C ASP A 40 10.09 15.52 1.38
N LEU A 41 10.61 14.95 2.47
CA LEU A 41 11.95 14.36 2.46
C LEU A 41 12.05 13.19 1.46
N VAL A 42 11.05 12.30 1.44
CA VAL A 42 11.00 11.14 0.53
C VAL A 42 10.96 11.58 -0.93
N GLU A 43 10.10 12.53 -1.27
CA GLU A 43 10.02 13.10 -2.62
C GLU A 43 11.36 13.75 -3.02
N GLY A 44 11.95 14.54 -2.12
CA GLY A 44 13.25 15.18 -2.36
C GLY A 44 14.40 14.19 -2.52
N TRP A 45 14.46 13.12 -1.70
CA TRP A 45 15.50 12.07 -1.83
C TRP A 45 15.39 11.30 -3.14
N GLY A 46 14.19 11.20 -3.69
CA GLY A 46 13.93 10.51 -4.96
C GLY A 46 14.22 11.33 -6.21
N ALA A 47 14.30 12.65 -6.11
CA ALA A 47 14.28 13.59 -7.25
C ALA A 47 15.31 13.28 -8.35
N GLU A 48 16.54 12.89 -7.98
CA GLU A 48 17.61 12.57 -8.94
C GLU A 48 17.49 11.15 -9.55
N THR A 49 16.49 10.35 -9.12
CA THR A 49 16.35 8.95 -9.51
C THR A 49 15.04 8.66 -10.27
N ILE A 50 14.34 9.70 -10.71
CA ILE A 50 13.09 9.58 -11.46
C ILE A 50 13.37 8.88 -12.80
N GLY A 51 12.70 7.75 -13.01
CA GLY A 51 12.84 6.94 -14.21
C GLY A 51 11.87 7.34 -15.34
N ALA A 52 11.93 6.62 -16.45
CA ALA A 52 11.12 6.87 -17.63
C ALA A 52 9.59 6.81 -17.38
N ASN A 53 9.17 6.09 -16.35
CA ASN A 53 7.75 5.98 -15.97
C ASN A 53 7.30 7.09 -15.00
N GLY A 54 8.15 8.08 -14.71
CA GLY A 54 7.82 9.21 -13.84
C GLY A 54 7.94 8.94 -12.34
N TYR A 55 8.43 7.75 -11.93
CA TYR A 55 8.61 7.41 -10.51
C TYR A 55 10.07 7.30 -10.13
N SER A 56 10.36 7.69 -8.90
CA SER A 56 11.68 7.63 -8.29
C SER A 56 11.98 6.24 -7.71
N ARG A 57 13.24 5.99 -7.36
CA ARG A 57 13.68 4.77 -6.65
C ARG A 57 13.43 4.81 -5.14
N VAL A 58 12.91 5.94 -4.64
CA VAL A 58 12.51 6.10 -3.25
C VAL A 58 10.99 6.12 -3.20
N GLY A 59 10.40 5.02 -2.75
CA GLY A 59 8.97 4.86 -2.56
C GLY A 59 8.52 5.18 -1.14
N ALA A 60 7.22 5.26 -0.92
CA ALA A 60 6.59 5.52 0.36
C ALA A 60 5.62 4.41 0.76
N VAL A 61 5.59 4.05 2.05
CA VAL A 61 4.50 3.25 2.62
C VAL A 61 3.41 4.19 3.12
N VAL A 62 2.21 4.08 2.53
CA VAL A 62 1.02 4.88 2.86
C VAL A 62 -0.16 3.95 3.12
N GLY A 63 -0.61 3.86 4.37
CA GLY A 63 -1.64 2.92 4.80
C GLY A 63 -3.03 3.18 4.21
N ALA A 64 -3.71 2.13 3.77
CA ALA A 64 -5.05 2.16 3.19
C ALA A 64 -6.15 2.64 4.16
N THR A 65 -5.85 2.76 5.46
CA THR A 65 -6.79 3.19 6.51
C THR A 65 -6.92 4.70 6.64
N HIS A 66 -6.15 5.46 5.87
CA HIS A 66 -6.09 6.92 5.90
C HIS A 66 -6.35 7.50 4.49
N PRO A 67 -7.59 7.39 3.95
CA PRO A 67 -7.89 7.74 2.56
C PRO A 67 -7.64 9.22 2.22
N GLU A 68 -8.06 10.16 3.07
CA GLU A 68 -7.89 11.60 2.82
C GLU A 68 -6.43 12.02 2.90
N GLU A 69 -5.70 11.51 3.91
CA GLU A 69 -4.26 11.76 4.04
C GLU A 69 -3.50 11.13 2.86
N GLY A 70 -3.88 9.92 2.44
CA GLY A 70 -3.29 9.24 1.29
C GLY A 70 -3.46 10.02 -0.02
N LYS A 71 -4.64 10.62 -0.23
CA LYS A 71 -4.92 11.49 -1.37
C LYS A 71 -4.07 12.78 -1.31
N ALA A 72 -3.98 13.40 -0.13
CA ALA A 72 -3.15 14.59 0.07
C ALA A 72 -1.66 14.27 -0.16
N LEU A 73 -1.20 13.11 0.35
CA LEU A 73 0.17 12.64 0.15
C LEU A 73 0.49 12.34 -1.32
N ARG A 74 -0.47 11.83 -2.12
CA ARG A 74 -0.28 11.65 -3.56
C ARG A 74 -0.02 12.98 -4.27
N ALA A 75 -0.77 14.03 -3.92
CA ALA A 75 -0.55 15.37 -4.47
C ALA A 75 0.81 15.96 -4.05
N ARG A 76 1.29 15.64 -2.84
CA ARG A 76 2.56 16.09 -2.27
C ARG A 76 3.77 15.33 -2.82
N MET A 77 3.59 14.05 -3.19
CA MET A 77 4.63 13.13 -3.68
C MET A 77 4.30 12.59 -5.07
N PRO A 78 4.24 13.42 -6.13
CA PRO A 78 3.82 13.00 -7.47
C PRO A 78 4.75 11.96 -8.10
N HIS A 79 6.03 11.95 -7.76
CA HIS A 79 7.02 11.04 -8.34
C HIS A 79 7.38 9.85 -7.43
N THR A 80 6.71 9.72 -6.29
CA THR A 80 6.97 8.64 -5.32
C THR A 80 6.01 7.48 -5.55
N PHE A 81 6.51 6.25 -5.73
CA PHE A 81 5.67 5.06 -5.81
C PHE A 81 5.17 4.66 -4.42
N PHE A 82 3.87 4.41 -4.27
CA PHE A 82 3.28 4.05 -2.98
C PHE A 82 3.15 2.53 -2.81
N LEU A 83 3.57 2.02 -1.66
CA LEU A 83 3.17 0.71 -1.15
C LEU A 83 2.03 0.94 -0.15
N VAL A 84 0.85 0.38 -0.44
CA VAL A 84 -0.39 0.67 0.29
C VAL A 84 -0.88 -0.58 1.04
N PRO A 85 -0.40 -0.81 2.28
CA PRO A 85 -0.88 -1.90 3.12
C PRO A 85 -2.20 -1.56 3.81
N GLY A 86 -2.93 -2.61 4.25
CA GLY A 86 -4.11 -2.46 5.09
C GLY A 86 -5.45 -2.57 4.34
N TYR A 87 -5.42 -2.95 3.06
CA TYR A 87 -6.62 -3.21 2.28
C TYR A 87 -7.40 -4.42 2.83
N GLY A 88 -8.71 -4.30 2.89
CA GLY A 88 -9.63 -5.34 3.33
C GLY A 88 -9.54 -5.62 4.83
N ALA A 89 -8.63 -6.47 5.27
CA ALA A 89 -8.55 -6.95 6.64
C ALA A 89 -8.31 -5.87 7.72
N GLN A 90 -7.85 -4.68 7.36
CA GLN A 90 -7.67 -3.54 8.26
C GLN A 90 -8.67 -2.41 7.99
N GLY A 91 -9.64 -2.62 7.12
CA GLY A 91 -10.70 -1.64 6.81
C GLY A 91 -10.46 -0.79 5.57
N GLY A 92 -9.31 -0.89 4.91
CA GLY A 92 -9.08 -0.20 3.63
C GLY A 92 -10.02 -0.72 2.53
N THR A 93 -10.58 0.18 1.74
CA THR A 93 -11.51 -0.12 0.64
C THR A 93 -10.93 0.33 -0.70
N ALA A 94 -11.48 -0.16 -1.82
CA ALA A 94 -11.08 0.27 -3.15
C ALA A 94 -11.28 1.78 -3.35
N GLN A 95 -12.44 2.31 -2.96
CA GLN A 95 -12.74 3.74 -3.00
C GLN A 95 -11.77 4.56 -2.14
N GLY A 96 -11.45 4.05 -0.93
CA GLY A 96 -10.53 4.74 -0.03
C GLY A 96 -9.10 4.84 -0.57
N VAL A 97 -8.62 3.85 -1.32
CA VAL A 97 -7.26 3.89 -1.87
C VAL A 97 -7.18 4.52 -3.27
N ALA A 98 -8.30 4.76 -3.95
CA ALA A 98 -8.32 5.31 -5.30
C ALA A 98 -7.54 6.63 -5.41
N GLY A 99 -7.66 7.53 -4.43
CA GLY A 99 -6.94 8.79 -4.38
C GLY A 99 -5.43 8.68 -4.15
N MET A 100 -4.90 7.48 -3.88
CA MET A 100 -3.47 7.22 -3.73
C MET A 100 -2.79 6.87 -5.06
N PHE A 101 -3.57 6.61 -6.10
CA PHE A 101 -3.08 6.44 -7.47
C PHE A 101 -2.98 7.78 -8.18
N ASP A 102 -2.24 7.82 -9.27
CA ASP A 102 -2.20 8.99 -10.15
C ASP A 102 -3.39 9.01 -11.12
N LYS A 103 -3.41 10.05 -11.98
CA LYS A 103 -4.47 10.24 -12.97
C LYS A 103 -4.58 9.13 -14.03
N ASP A 104 -3.54 8.31 -14.18
CA ASP A 104 -3.46 7.20 -15.13
C ASP A 104 -3.70 5.84 -14.45
N GLY A 105 -4.11 5.84 -13.18
CA GLY A 105 -4.34 4.64 -12.37
C GLY A 105 -3.05 3.91 -11.97
N MET A 106 -1.93 4.63 -11.94
CA MET A 106 -0.60 4.10 -11.64
C MET A 106 -0.07 4.67 -10.32
N GLY A 107 1.17 4.37 -9.98
CA GLY A 107 1.89 4.97 -8.85
C GLY A 107 1.61 4.36 -7.49
N ALA A 108 0.79 3.31 -7.40
CA ALA A 108 0.56 2.60 -6.15
C ALA A 108 0.45 1.09 -6.33
N LEU A 109 0.94 0.34 -5.34
CA LEU A 109 0.77 -1.10 -5.19
C LEU A 109 0.01 -1.37 -3.90
N VAL A 110 -1.23 -1.81 -4.03
CA VAL A 110 -2.07 -2.18 -2.88
C VAL A 110 -1.82 -3.64 -2.49
N ASN A 111 -1.55 -3.90 -1.21
CA ASN A 111 -1.34 -5.26 -0.73
C ASN A 111 -2.30 -5.64 0.40
N SER A 112 -2.72 -6.91 0.40
CA SER A 112 -3.66 -7.49 1.36
C SER A 112 -3.23 -8.91 1.73
N SER A 113 -2.13 -9.07 2.46
CA SER A 113 -1.57 -10.39 2.78
C SER A 113 -2.59 -11.30 3.47
N ARG A 114 -3.24 -10.82 4.54
CA ARG A 114 -4.26 -11.60 5.27
C ARG A 114 -5.52 -11.86 4.44
N GLY A 115 -5.92 -10.90 3.60
CA GLY A 115 -7.09 -11.02 2.73
C GLY A 115 -6.87 -12.04 1.61
N ILE A 116 -5.66 -12.15 1.09
CA ILE A 116 -5.30 -13.03 -0.02
C ILE A 116 -4.86 -14.41 0.51
N ILE A 117 -3.75 -14.49 1.22
CA ILE A 117 -3.19 -15.78 1.67
C ILE A 117 -4.09 -16.45 2.71
N GLY A 118 -4.79 -15.66 3.53
CA GLY A 118 -5.73 -16.15 4.54
C GLY A 118 -7.16 -16.41 4.03
N ALA A 119 -7.45 -16.23 2.74
CA ALA A 119 -8.80 -16.35 2.18
C ALA A 119 -9.44 -17.73 2.39
N TRP A 120 -8.63 -18.80 2.36
CA TRP A 120 -9.07 -20.17 2.59
C TRP A 120 -9.81 -20.35 3.93
N LYS A 121 -9.46 -19.56 4.98
CA LYS A 121 -10.12 -19.61 6.29
C LYS A 121 -11.60 -19.25 6.23
N LYS A 122 -12.00 -18.48 5.23
CA LYS A 122 -13.38 -18.04 5.01
C LYS A 122 -14.14 -18.91 4.00
N SER A 123 -13.47 -19.84 3.33
CA SER A 123 -14.07 -20.69 2.28
C SER A 123 -15.09 -21.68 2.82
N GLY A 124 -15.00 -22.07 4.09
CA GLY A 124 -15.79 -23.14 4.70
C GLY A 124 -15.44 -24.57 4.18
N LYS A 125 -14.44 -24.68 3.31
CA LYS A 125 -14.05 -25.96 2.65
C LYS A 125 -12.94 -26.70 3.41
N TYR A 126 -12.26 -26.06 4.34
CA TYR A 126 -11.16 -26.68 5.10
C TYR A 126 -11.68 -27.69 6.13
N SER A 127 -11.03 -28.86 6.20
CA SER A 127 -11.24 -29.88 7.21
C SER A 127 -9.89 -30.38 7.72
N GLU A 128 -9.79 -30.68 9.01
CA GLU A 128 -8.59 -31.28 9.63
C GLU A 128 -8.24 -32.66 9.06
N SER A 129 -9.21 -33.35 8.46
CA SER A 129 -9.01 -34.63 7.79
C SER A 129 -8.53 -34.52 6.34
N MET A 130 -8.37 -33.32 5.81
CA MET A 130 -7.90 -33.04 4.46
C MET A 130 -6.43 -33.45 4.30
N SER A 131 -6.08 -34.01 3.14
CA SER A 131 -4.67 -34.27 2.83
C SER A 131 -3.87 -32.96 2.75
N ALA A 132 -2.55 -33.03 2.92
CA ALA A 132 -1.69 -31.84 2.79
C ALA A 132 -1.78 -31.22 1.38
N ASP A 133 -1.85 -32.04 0.35
CA ASP A 133 -1.95 -31.60 -1.04
C ASP A 133 -3.28 -30.89 -1.30
N ASP A 134 -4.42 -31.48 -0.88
CA ASP A 134 -5.73 -30.85 -1.01
C ASP A 134 -5.80 -29.53 -0.22
N ALA A 135 -5.16 -29.45 0.96
CA ALA A 135 -5.10 -28.23 1.76
C ALA A 135 -4.29 -27.15 1.06
N LEU A 136 -3.17 -27.49 0.42
CA LEU A 136 -2.35 -26.55 -0.36
C LEU A 136 -3.11 -26.05 -1.58
N ASP A 137 -3.81 -26.93 -2.30
CA ASP A 137 -4.64 -26.58 -3.45
C ASP A 137 -5.77 -25.63 -3.03
N LEU A 138 -6.44 -25.90 -1.90
CA LEU A 138 -7.46 -25.01 -1.35
C LEU A 138 -6.90 -23.61 -1.03
N VAL A 139 -5.71 -23.53 -0.41
CA VAL A 139 -5.04 -22.25 -0.14
C VAL A 139 -4.74 -21.51 -1.43
N ALA A 140 -4.16 -22.19 -2.42
CA ALA A 140 -3.76 -21.60 -3.69
C ALA A 140 -4.98 -21.07 -4.47
N GLU A 141 -6.05 -21.85 -4.56
CA GLU A 141 -7.28 -21.46 -5.27
C GLU A 141 -7.97 -20.28 -4.57
N SER A 142 -8.15 -20.37 -3.25
CA SER A 142 -8.77 -19.29 -2.46
C SER A 142 -7.98 -17.98 -2.55
N ALA A 143 -6.65 -18.06 -2.50
CA ALA A 143 -5.78 -16.89 -2.64
C ALA A 143 -5.87 -16.27 -4.05
N ARG A 144 -5.93 -17.11 -5.10
CA ARG A 144 -6.09 -16.66 -6.48
C ARG A 144 -7.42 -15.94 -6.71
N GLU A 145 -8.52 -16.48 -6.18
CA GLU A 145 -9.83 -15.85 -6.26
C GLU A 145 -9.84 -14.51 -5.52
N ALA A 146 -9.38 -14.47 -4.27
CA ALA A 146 -9.33 -13.25 -3.49
C ALA A 146 -8.44 -12.16 -4.13
N ALA A 147 -7.35 -12.53 -4.79
CA ALA A 147 -6.50 -11.60 -5.51
C ALA A 147 -7.19 -11.03 -6.77
N LYS A 148 -7.96 -11.87 -7.49
CA LYS A 148 -8.77 -11.43 -8.64
C LYS A 148 -9.87 -10.47 -8.21
N ASP A 149 -10.61 -10.82 -7.16
CA ASP A 149 -11.67 -9.96 -6.62
C ASP A 149 -11.12 -8.60 -6.20
N MET A 150 -9.99 -8.59 -5.49
CA MET A 150 -9.32 -7.35 -5.11
C MET A 150 -8.90 -6.53 -6.33
N ARG A 151 -8.30 -7.15 -7.34
CA ARG A 151 -7.91 -6.50 -8.60
C ARG A 151 -9.13 -5.87 -9.29
N ASP A 152 -10.22 -6.61 -9.39
CA ASP A 152 -11.41 -6.17 -10.13
C ASP A 152 -12.13 -5.05 -9.37
N ASN A 153 -12.18 -5.10 -8.03
CA ASN A 153 -12.66 -4.02 -7.19
C ASN A 153 -11.83 -2.73 -7.34
N LEU A 154 -10.49 -2.85 -7.40
CA LEU A 154 -9.62 -1.70 -7.63
C LEU A 154 -9.83 -1.13 -9.04
N ARG A 155 -9.87 -1.97 -10.07
CA ARG A 155 -10.11 -1.54 -11.45
C ARG A 155 -11.45 -0.84 -11.66
N ALA A 156 -12.47 -1.19 -10.89
CA ALA A 156 -13.78 -0.56 -10.96
C ALA A 156 -13.81 0.89 -10.49
N VAL A 157 -12.79 1.34 -9.74
CA VAL A 157 -12.73 2.70 -9.15
C VAL A 157 -11.56 3.53 -9.67
N LEU A 158 -10.64 2.92 -10.41
CA LEU A 158 -9.51 3.61 -11.05
C LEU A 158 -9.90 4.11 -12.44
N PRO A 159 -9.22 5.16 -12.95
CA PRO A 159 -9.45 5.69 -14.28
C PRO A 159 -9.15 4.68 -15.38
#